data_19ac81eb911b336ee8577a663e895bdf
#
_entry.id   19ac81eb911b336ee8577a663e895bdf
#
_cell.length_a   1.000
_cell.length_b   1.000
_cell.length_c   1.000
_cell.angle_alpha   90.00
_cell.angle_beta   90.00
_cell.angle_gamma   90.00
#
_symmetry.space_group_name_H-M   'P 1'
#
loop_
_entity.id
_entity.type
_entity.pdbx_description
1 polymer ?
#
loop_
_entity_poly.entity_id
_entity_poly.type
_entity_poly.pdbx_seq_one_letter_code
_entity_poly.pdbx_strand_id
1 'polypeptide(L)'
;MLWKHKNSSKFHLKVLLDKLKKMKKNLQLIIVLLFVAACTTQPKSKAESITGEFLFYGNNAVLNTGSEIYGVVVDDKLHKLHAQVAPIQKDSFDMVQVYIKGLISKNPNAEGWPEVITIKDIDSVAPSTSFENQMIEIRTE
;
A
#
# COMPACT_ATOMS: atom_id res chain seq x y z
N MET A 1 -71.64 -24.14 -27.10
CA MET A 1 -70.22 -24.17 -27.61
C MET A 1 -69.33 -23.00 -27.13
N LEU A 2 -69.54 -22.45 -25.96
CA LEU A 2 -68.78 -21.26 -25.48
C LEU A 2 -67.87 -21.49 -24.26
N TRP A 3 -67.70 -22.73 -23.87
CA TRP A 3 -66.99 -23.07 -22.62
C TRP A 3 -65.48 -23.46 -22.80
N LYS A 4 -65.05 -23.62 -24.04
CA LYS A 4 -63.68 -24.11 -24.33
C LYS A 4 -62.62 -23.02 -24.45
N HIS A 5 -63.04 -21.75 -24.67
CA HIS A 5 -62.09 -20.64 -24.87
C HIS A 5 -61.57 -19.97 -23.59
N LYS A 6 -62.23 -20.14 -22.45
CA LYS A 6 -61.86 -19.43 -21.21
C LYS A 6 -60.67 -20.11 -20.46
N ASN A 7 -60.34 -21.34 -20.81
CA ASN A 7 -59.30 -22.10 -20.12
C ASN A 7 -57.92 -21.94 -20.76
N SER A 8 -57.85 -21.62 -22.06
CA SER A 8 -56.59 -21.41 -22.80
C SER A 8 -55.84 -20.17 -22.36
N SER A 9 -56.55 -19.06 -22.11
CA SER A 9 -55.91 -17.80 -21.72
C SER A 9 -55.30 -17.84 -20.33
N LYS A 10 -55.90 -18.57 -19.39
CA LYS A 10 -55.36 -18.76 -18.05
C LYS A 10 -54.10 -19.63 -18.04
N PHE A 11 -54.04 -20.61 -18.94
CA PHE A 11 -52.86 -21.47 -19.08
C PHE A 11 -51.66 -20.69 -19.64
N HIS A 12 -51.87 -19.87 -20.68
CA HIS A 12 -50.81 -19.02 -21.24
C HIS A 12 -50.32 -17.98 -20.23
N LEU A 13 -51.20 -17.37 -19.46
CA LEU A 13 -50.85 -16.41 -18.42
C LEU A 13 -50.00 -17.05 -17.32
N LYS A 14 -50.33 -18.29 -16.91
CA LYS A 14 -49.60 -19.01 -15.87
C LYS A 14 -48.20 -19.37 -16.34
N VAL A 15 -48.04 -19.83 -17.58
CA VAL A 15 -46.73 -20.15 -18.18
C VAL A 15 -45.87 -18.90 -18.31
N LEU A 16 -46.44 -17.74 -18.64
CA LEU A 16 -45.72 -16.48 -18.73
C LEU A 16 -45.25 -16.00 -17.35
N LEU A 17 -46.10 -16.12 -16.33
CA LEU A 17 -45.75 -15.77 -14.94
C LEU A 17 -44.61 -16.67 -14.39
N ASP A 18 -44.60 -17.96 -14.71
CA ASP A 18 -43.55 -18.88 -14.29
C ASP A 18 -42.22 -18.58 -14.99
N LYS A 19 -42.23 -18.20 -16.27
CA LYS A 19 -41.02 -17.73 -16.98
C LYS A 19 -40.49 -16.45 -16.37
N LEU A 20 -41.36 -15.47 -16.01
CA LEU A 20 -40.96 -14.24 -15.38
C LEU A 20 -40.33 -14.47 -13.99
N LYS A 21 -40.91 -15.37 -13.19
CA LYS A 21 -40.34 -15.77 -11.89
C LYS A 21 -38.97 -16.42 -12.04
N LYS A 22 -38.80 -17.29 -13.02
CA LYS A 22 -37.53 -17.96 -13.31
C LYS A 22 -36.45 -16.97 -13.78
N MET A 23 -36.84 -15.99 -14.62
CA MET A 23 -35.93 -14.93 -15.05
C MET A 23 -35.49 -14.03 -13.88
N LYS A 24 -36.40 -13.64 -12.97
CA LYS A 24 -36.05 -12.87 -11.77
C LYS A 24 -35.09 -13.62 -10.87
N LYS A 25 -35.30 -14.92 -10.67
CA LYS A 25 -34.41 -15.77 -9.85
C LYS A 25 -33.01 -15.87 -10.45
N ASN A 26 -32.91 -16.05 -11.78
CA ASN A 26 -31.61 -16.10 -12.47
C ASN A 26 -30.91 -14.73 -12.47
N LEU A 27 -31.65 -13.64 -12.64
CA LEU A 27 -31.12 -12.27 -12.56
C LEU A 27 -30.58 -11.97 -11.16
N GLN A 28 -31.28 -12.41 -10.12
CA GLN A 28 -30.87 -12.23 -8.73
C GLN A 28 -29.58 -13.04 -8.43
N LEU A 29 -29.45 -14.24 -9.01
CA LEU A 29 -28.26 -15.08 -8.89
C LEU A 29 -27.05 -14.45 -9.59
N ILE A 30 -27.25 -13.83 -10.76
CA ILE A 30 -26.21 -13.09 -11.50
C ILE A 30 -25.75 -11.85 -10.72
N ILE A 31 -26.67 -11.11 -10.09
CA ILE A 31 -26.36 -9.94 -9.27
C ILE A 31 -25.52 -10.36 -8.05
N VAL A 32 -25.88 -11.44 -7.38
CA VAL A 32 -25.11 -11.98 -6.23
C VAL A 32 -23.72 -12.44 -6.69
N LEU A 33 -23.61 -13.08 -7.86
CA LEU A 33 -22.31 -13.51 -8.40
C LEU A 33 -21.41 -12.34 -8.77
N LEU A 34 -21.96 -11.22 -9.25
CA LEU A 34 -21.22 -9.98 -9.53
C LEU A 34 -20.71 -9.30 -8.26
N PHE A 35 -21.44 -9.40 -7.14
CA PHE A 35 -21.00 -8.86 -5.86
C PHE A 35 -19.82 -9.63 -5.26
N VAL A 36 -19.69 -10.92 -5.52
CA VAL A 36 -18.57 -11.75 -5.03
C VAL A 36 -17.28 -11.47 -5.81
N ALA A 37 -17.37 -11.05 -7.06
CA ALA A 37 -16.22 -10.69 -7.90
C ALA A 37 -15.62 -9.31 -7.55
N ALA A 38 -16.27 -8.50 -6.73
CA ALA A 38 -15.80 -7.20 -6.27
C ALA A 38 -14.83 -7.26 -5.07
N CYS A 39 -14.35 -8.45 -4.66
CA CYS A 39 -13.13 -8.54 -3.88
C CYS A 39 -11.98 -8.12 -4.78
N THR A 40 -11.77 -6.82 -4.90
CA THR A 40 -10.54 -6.26 -5.44
C THR A 40 -9.40 -6.75 -4.55
N THR A 41 -8.65 -7.71 -5.05
CA THR A 41 -7.29 -7.95 -4.60
C THR A 41 -6.56 -6.63 -4.79
N GLN A 42 -6.37 -5.87 -3.72
CA GLN A 42 -5.41 -4.78 -3.73
C GLN A 42 -4.10 -5.38 -4.23
N PRO A 43 -3.41 -4.75 -5.20
CA PRO A 43 -2.10 -5.22 -5.60
C PRO A 43 -1.27 -5.27 -4.32
N LYS A 44 -0.85 -6.46 -3.93
CA LYS A 44 0.05 -6.68 -2.81
C LYS A 44 1.35 -6.04 -3.29
N SER A 45 1.57 -4.77 -2.93
CA SER A 45 2.79 -4.06 -3.29
C SER A 45 3.94 -4.92 -2.82
N LYS A 46 4.75 -5.39 -3.76
CA LYS A 46 5.88 -6.25 -3.46
C LYS A 46 6.91 -5.39 -2.74
N ALA A 47 7.41 -5.87 -1.60
CA ALA A 47 8.50 -5.19 -0.93
C ALA A 47 9.70 -5.09 -1.89
N GLU A 48 10.23 -3.90 -2.05
CA GLU A 48 11.40 -3.63 -2.89
C GLU A 48 12.61 -3.27 -2.03
N SER A 49 13.80 -3.49 -2.58
CA SER A 49 15.04 -3.11 -1.93
C SER A 49 15.24 -1.61 -2.08
N ILE A 50 15.39 -0.93 -0.96
CA ILE A 50 15.54 0.52 -0.87
C ILE A 50 16.83 0.82 -0.14
N THR A 51 17.59 1.73 -0.69
CA THR A 51 18.85 2.20 -0.13
C THR A 51 18.77 3.69 0.08
N GLY A 52 19.21 4.20 1.22
CA GLY A 52 19.19 5.63 1.48
C GLY A 52 19.75 5.99 2.84
N GLU A 53 19.78 7.27 3.12
CA GLU A 53 20.23 7.84 4.38
C GLU A 53 19.04 8.00 5.33
N PHE A 54 19.11 7.36 6.46
CA PHE A 54 18.04 7.30 7.46
C PHE A 54 18.34 8.22 8.62
N LEU A 55 17.31 8.92 9.05
CA LEU A 55 17.31 9.70 10.30
C LEU A 55 16.02 9.43 11.07
N PHE A 56 16.16 9.19 12.37
CA PHE A 56 15.03 9.12 13.30
C PHE A 56 15.26 10.11 14.44
N TYR A 57 14.39 11.10 14.56
CA TYR A 57 14.46 12.10 15.61
C TYR A 57 13.08 12.40 16.22
N GLY A 58 12.97 12.32 17.52
CA GLY A 58 11.72 12.48 18.24
C GLY A 58 10.75 11.32 17.90
N ASN A 59 9.70 11.64 17.16
CA ASN A 59 8.72 10.66 16.66
C ASN A 59 8.61 10.67 15.12
N ASN A 60 9.59 11.27 14.45
CA ASN A 60 9.64 11.39 13.00
C ASN A 60 10.83 10.63 12.44
N ALA A 61 10.58 9.87 11.40
CA ALA A 61 11.62 9.13 10.68
C ALA A 61 11.55 9.45 9.19
N VAL A 62 12.71 9.64 8.59
CA VAL A 62 12.86 9.93 7.17
C VAL A 62 13.92 9.04 6.54
N LEU A 63 13.74 8.75 5.28
CA LEU A 63 14.71 8.08 4.42
C LEU A 63 14.93 8.91 3.16
N ASN A 64 16.15 9.38 2.97
CA ASN A 64 16.58 10.10 1.77
C ASN A 64 17.31 9.13 0.84
N THR A 65 16.73 8.86 -0.32
CA THR A 65 17.34 7.98 -1.34
C THR A 65 18.27 8.73 -2.31
N GLY A 66 18.41 10.03 -2.14
CA GLY A 66 19.15 10.90 -3.06
C GLY A 66 18.28 11.45 -4.19
N SER A 67 17.29 10.69 -4.64
CA SER A 67 16.29 11.15 -5.62
C SER A 67 15.02 11.68 -4.96
N GLU A 68 14.60 11.08 -3.86
CA GLU A 68 13.37 11.38 -3.15
C GLU A 68 13.54 11.21 -1.65
N ILE A 69 12.71 11.90 -0.89
CA ILE A 69 12.64 11.78 0.57
C ILE A 69 11.30 11.19 0.95
N TYR A 70 11.34 10.11 1.70
CA TYR A 70 10.17 9.40 2.21
C TYR A 70 10.04 9.57 3.73
N GLY A 71 8.81 9.65 4.21
CA GLY A 71 8.55 9.36 5.62
C GLY A 71 8.74 7.87 5.89
N VAL A 72 9.10 7.49 7.11
CA VAL A 72 9.13 6.07 7.50
C VAL A 72 8.09 5.83 8.57
N VAL A 73 7.28 4.79 8.38
CA VAL A 73 6.23 4.43 9.33
C VAL A 73 6.87 4.01 10.66
N VAL A 74 6.43 4.65 11.75
CA VAL A 74 6.95 4.34 13.09
C VAL A 74 6.27 3.08 13.61
N ASP A 75 6.98 1.97 13.54
CA ASP A 75 6.56 0.65 13.98
C ASP A 75 7.72 -0.12 14.65
N ASP A 76 7.49 -1.34 15.06
CA ASP A 76 8.50 -2.19 15.69
C ASP A 76 9.73 -2.42 14.80
N LYS A 77 9.57 -2.42 13.47
CA LYS A 77 10.68 -2.57 12.53
C LYS A 77 11.55 -1.32 12.49
N LEU A 78 10.93 -0.14 12.52
CA LEU A 78 11.67 1.11 12.62
C LEU A 78 12.47 1.17 13.91
N HIS A 79 11.89 0.79 15.06
CA HIS A 79 12.62 0.77 16.32
C HIS A 79 13.81 -0.21 16.30
N LYS A 80 13.68 -1.35 15.63
CA LYS A 80 14.78 -2.28 15.40
C LYS A 80 15.86 -1.68 14.50
N LEU A 81 15.49 -0.95 13.46
CA LEU A 81 16.43 -0.24 12.59
C LEU A 81 17.17 0.84 13.39
N HIS A 82 16.45 1.65 14.16
CA HIS A 82 17.05 2.69 15.00
C HIS A 82 18.06 2.11 16.00
N ALA A 83 17.76 0.97 16.62
CA ALA A 83 18.70 0.31 17.52
C ALA A 83 20.00 -0.14 16.84
N GLN A 84 19.99 -0.43 15.54
CA GLN A 84 21.19 -0.75 14.76
C GLN A 84 21.92 0.52 14.28
N VAL A 85 21.19 1.59 14.05
CA VAL A 85 21.72 2.88 13.58
C VAL A 85 22.38 3.66 14.71
N ALA A 86 21.80 3.68 15.89
CA ALA A 86 22.26 4.47 17.04
C ALA A 86 23.76 4.31 17.38
N PRO A 87 24.36 3.10 17.36
CA PRO A 87 25.80 2.96 17.62
C PRO A 87 26.71 3.57 16.55
N ILE A 88 26.18 3.84 15.35
CA ILE A 88 26.93 4.37 14.20
C ILE A 88 26.85 5.90 14.17
N GLN A 89 25.78 6.48 14.66
CA GLN A 89 25.59 7.93 14.72
C GLN A 89 26.60 8.57 15.67
N LYS A 90 27.24 9.64 15.23
CA LYS A 90 28.12 10.49 16.05
C LYS A 90 27.32 11.57 16.76
N ASP A 91 26.23 12.01 16.13
CA ASP A 91 25.29 13.03 16.62
C ASP A 91 23.85 12.57 16.35
N SER A 92 22.88 13.07 17.11
CA SER A 92 21.46 12.74 16.96
C SER A 92 20.85 13.18 15.62
N PHE A 93 21.53 14.01 14.86
CA PHE A 93 21.14 14.43 13.52
C PHE A 93 21.95 13.79 12.40
N ASP A 94 22.92 12.94 12.75
CA ASP A 94 23.69 12.23 11.74
C ASP A 94 22.81 11.24 10.99
N MET A 95 22.82 11.33 9.68
CA MET A 95 22.18 10.34 8.82
C MET A 95 23.06 9.11 8.67
N VAL A 96 22.45 7.94 8.65
CA VAL A 96 23.13 6.67 8.50
C VAL A 96 22.64 5.96 7.26
N GLN A 97 23.57 5.44 6.47
CA GLN A 97 23.24 4.65 5.28
C GLN A 97 22.57 3.34 5.68
N VAL A 98 21.39 3.08 5.12
CA VAL A 98 20.64 1.86 5.39
C VAL A 98 20.26 1.15 4.10
N TYR A 99 20.20 -0.17 4.19
CA TYR A 99 19.75 -1.08 3.15
C TYR A 99 18.59 -1.87 3.72
N ILE A 100 17.40 -1.63 3.18
CA ILE A 100 16.15 -2.20 3.70
C ILE A 100 15.29 -2.77 2.58
N LYS A 101 14.34 -3.63 2.94
CA LYS A 101 13.21 -3.98 2.09
C LYS A 101 11.96 -3.33 2.66
N GLY A 102 11.24 -2.59 1.84
CA GLY A 102 10.09 -1.84 2.27
C GLY A 102 8.98 -1.77 1.23
N LEU A 103 7.83 -1.32 1.69
CA LEU A 103 6.68 -1.00 0.86
C LEU A 103 6.54 0.51 0.82
N ILE A 104 6.64 1.10 -0.36
CA ILE A 104 6.32 2.50 -0.58
C ILE A 104 4.80 2.61 -0.77
N SER A 105 4.19 3.55 -0.07
CA SER A 105 2.77 3.82 -0.17
C SER A 105 2.49 5.31 0.05
N LYS A 106 1.35 5.76 -0.47
CA LYS A 106 0.88 7.12 -0.20
C LYS A 106 0.69 7.32 1.31
N ASN A 107 1.14 8.45 1.82
CA ASN A 107 0.92 8.79 3.23
C ASN A 107 -0.60 8.96 3.49
N PRO A 108 -1.17 8.21 4.45
CA PRO A 108 -2.58 8.37 4.81
C PRO A 108 -2.86 9.69 5.54
N ASN A 109 -1.83 10.32 6.11
CA ASN A 109 -1.96 11.60 6.81
C ASN A 109 -1.81 12.75 5.82
N ALA A 110 -2.54 13.83 6.07
CA ALA A 110 -2.44 15.05 5.25
C ALA A 110 -1.13 15.83 5.48
N GLU A 111 -0.48 15.59 6.61
CA GLU A 111 0.76 16.25 7.02
C GLU A 111 1.96 15.31 6.83
N GLY A 112 3.13 15.91 6.57
CA GLY A 112 4.39 15.20 6.38
C GLY A 112 4.70 14.90 4.92
N TRP A 113 5.50 13.87 4.70
CA TRP A 113 5.95 13.47 3.37
C TRP A 113 4.79 12.85 2.57
N PRO A 114 4.68 13.11 1.25
CA PRO A 114 3.58 12.58 0.42
C PRO A 114 3.53 11.05 0.39
N GLU A 115 4.70 10.42 0.48
CA GLU A 115 4.85 8.96 0.48
C GLU A 115 5.59 8.49 1.72
N VAL A 116 5.26 7.30 2.16
CA VAL A 116 5.86 6.66 3.34
C VAL A 116 6.33 5.25 3.02
N ILE A 117 7.40 4.85 3.68
CA ILE A 117 7.96 3.49 3.63
C ILE A 117 7.55 2.73 4.88
N THR A 118 6.96 1.56 4.70
CA THR A 118 6.80 0.56 5.76
C THR A 118 7.92 -0.46 5.64
N ILE A 119 8.81 -0.52 6.62
CA ILE A 119 9.96 -1.44 6.63
C ILE A 119 9.44 -2.88 6.79
N LYS A 120 9.88 -3.77 5.92
CA LYS A 120 9.59 -5.21 6.00
C LYS A 120 10.79 -6.02 6.47
N ASP A 121 11.97 -5.64 6.01
CA ASP A 121 13.21 -6.29 6.40
C ASP A 121 14.37 -5.29 6.45
N ILE A 122 15.41 -5.58 7.25
CA ILE A 122 16.61 -4.76 7.41
C ILE A 122 17.78 -5.63 6.95
N ASP A 123 18.37 -5.26 5.82
CA ASP A 123 19.49 -6.01 5.25
C ASP A 123 20.81 -5.61 5.93
N SER A 124 21.11 -4.31 6.04
CA SER A 124 22.30 -3.80 6.73
C SER A 124 22.23 -2.30 7.01
N VAL A 125 23.16 -1.82 7.82
CA VAL A 125 23.42 -0.40 8.11
C VAL A 125 24.91 -0.11 7.96
N ALA A 126 25.27 1.12 7.53
CA ALA A 126 26.65 1.55 7.35
C ALA A 126 26.79 3.05 7.69
N PRO A 127 27.97 3.55 8.06
CA PRO A 127 28.21 4.99 8.15
C PRO A 127 27.85 5.68 6.85
N SER A 128 27.25 6.88 6.91
CA SER A 128 27.01 7.68 5.71
C SER A 128 28.33 8.17 5.13
N THR A 129 28.49 8.04 3.81
CA THR A 129 29.67 8.53 3.09
C THR A 129 29.43 9.89 2.44
N SER A 130 28.20 10.42 2.51
CA SER A 130 27.83 11.67 1.82
C SER A 130 28.52 12.89 2.38
N PHE A 131 28.91 12.89 3.65
CA PHE A 131 29.65 14.01 4.24
C PHE A 131 31.15 13.98 3.93
N GLU A 132 31.75 12.82 3.68
CA GLU A 132 33.18 12.74 3.31
C GLU A 132 33.48 13.31 1.92
N ASN A 133 32.52 13.24 1.01
CA ASN A 133 32.68 13.74 -0.36
C ASN A 133 32.32 15.22 -0.52
N GLN A 134 31.84 15.91 0.53
CA GLN A 134 31.44 17.32 0.51
C GLN A 134 32.42 18.24 1.27
N MET A 135 33.55 17.75 1.73
CA MET A 135 34.61 18.65 2.14
C MET A 135 35.18 19.33 0.88
N ILE A 136 34.57 20.44 0.54
CA ILE A 136 35.11 21.40 -0.42
C ILE A 136 36.42 21.89 0.19
N GLU A 137 37.55 21.44 -0.37
CA GLU A 137 38.83 21.98 -0.06
C GLU A 137 38.84 23.45 -0.49
N ILE A 138 38.61 24.36 0.47
CA ILE A 138 38.75 25.80 0.25
C ILE A 138 40.27 26.03 0.15
N ARG A 139 40.76 25.96 -1.07
CA ARG A 139 42.13 26.35 -1.37
C ARG A 139 42.19 27.88 -1.28
N THR A 140 42.71 28.38 -0.16
CA THR A 140 43.11 29.76 0.01
C THR A 140 44.34 30.02 -0.84
N GLU A 141 44.19 30.77 -1.94
CA GLU A 141 45.32 31.42 -2.64
C GLU A 141 45.81 32.64 -1.84
#